data_1a7476b8cf54f0f998d1b537392de6ff
#
_entry.id   1a7476b8cf54f0f998d1b537392de6ff
#
_cell.length_a   1.000
_cell.length_b   1.000
_cell.length_c   1.000
_cell.angle_alpha   90.00
_cell.angle_beta   90.00
_cell.angle_gamma   90.00
#
_symmetry.space_group_name_H-M   'P 1'
#
loop_
_entity.id
_entity.type
_entity.pdbx_description
1 polymer ?
#
loop_
_entity_poly.entity_id
_entity_poly.type
_entity_poly.pdbx_seq_one_letter_code
_entity_poly.pdbx_strand_id
1 'polypeptide(L)'
;MKPDAILTGLFVPLVTPFTDDLRLAPDALARLADEALSVGGARGLVALGTTAEAAVLTAEEKRAVVRVCAAACRAHGAPLIVGVGTNDTAAAITSLRELAQSGDVAAALVPAPPYTRPGEAGTLAHFTALAEHGGLPLVVYDIPYRTGQTLSTGTLDALGHLPAVVGVKYATGAIDAAAMELLGSPAPGFAVLGGDDAVISPLLAAGADGGILASANVRTADYAELISLWRRDAAGPARRLGAELARLSAALFAEPNPTVIKGVLHAQGRIPSPAVRLPLLAASADSVRRAAALATDRTHQAHQAHQARQGAAA
;
A
#
# COMPACT_ATOMS: atom_id res chain seq x y z
N MET A 1 11.78 -6.82 21.66
CA MET A 1 11.00 -5.58 21.81
C MET A 1 10.46 -5.26 20.43
N LYS A 2 9.14 -5.34 20.23
CA LYS A 2 8.53 -4.96 18.95
C LYS A 2 8.79 -3.45 18.76
N PRO A 3 9.18 -2.97 17.57
CA PRO A 3 9.42 -1.55 17.37
C PRO A 3 8.09 -0.80 17.45
N ASP A 4 7.83 -0.15 18.58
CA ASP A 4 6.69 0.75 18.74
C ASP A 4 6.77 1.83 17.66
N ALA A 5 5.69 2.05 16.96
CA ALA A 5 5.46 3.15 16.02
C ALA A 5 6.02 3.07 14.58
N ILE A 6 6.57 1.96 14.07
CA ILE A 6 6.99 1.89 12.65
C ILE A 6 5.76 1.89 11.72
N LEU A 7 4.69 1.20 12.09
CA LEU A 7 3.53 0.95 11.23
C LEU A 7 2.33 1.82 11.60
N THR A 8 2.48 3.14 11.52
CA THR A 8 1.37 4.09 11.70
C THR A 8 1.33 5.09 10.54
N GLY A 9 0.13 5.53 10.16
CA GLY A 9 -0.02 6.51 9.08
C GLY A 9 -0.16 5.88 7.70
N LEU A 10 0.18 6.65 6.66
CA LEU A 10 0.01 6.24 5.26
C LEU A 10 1.28 5.60 4.72
N PHE A 11 1.15 4.40 4.15
CA PHE A 11 2.17 3.78 3.30
C PHE A 11 1.65 3.68 1.87
N VAL A 12 2.44 4.16 0.91
CA VAL A 12 2.04 4.14 -0.50
C VAL A 12 2.65 2.92 -1.20
N PRO A 13 1.82 1.96 -1.63
CA PRO A 13 2.29 0.86 -2.47
C PRO A 13 2.48 1.39 -3.89
N LEU A 14 3.72 1.74 -4.24
CA LEU A 14 4.03 2.38 -5.51
C LEU A 14 3.71 1.46 -6.70
N VAL A 15 3.18 2.06 -7.77
CA VAL A 15 3.14 1.40 -9.08
C VAL A 15 4.57 1.24 -9.62
N THR A 16 4.80 0.28 -10.50
CA THR A 16 6.03 0.18 -11.29
C THR A 16 5.80 0.85 -12.66
N PRO A 17 6.34 2.04 -12.91
CA PRO A 17 6.23 2.67 -14.20
C PRO A 17 7.02 1.92 -15.27
N PHE A 18 6.42 1.77 -16.45
CA PHE A 18 7.07 1.22 -17.63
C PHE A 18 7.13 2.27 -18.73
N THR A 19 8.05 2.07 -19.66
CA THR A 19 8.08 2.75 -20.97
C THR A 19 7.05 2.10 -21.92
N ASP A 20 6.83 2.67 -23.11
CA ASP A 20 5.90 2.09 -24.09
C ASP A 20 6.35 0.72 -24.60
N ASP A 21 7.64 0.44 -24.59
CA ASP A 21 8.24 -0.86 -24.91
C ASP A 21 8.37 -1.79 -23.68
N LEU A 22 7.60 -1.51 -22.61
CA LEU A 22 7.47 -2.31 -21.40
C LEU A 22 8.75 -2.48 -20.57
N ARG A 23 9.77 -1.64 -20.77
CA ARG A 23 10.94 -1.60 -19.90
C ARG A 23 10.62 -0.81 -18.62
N LEU A 24 11.30 -1.16 -17.54
CA LEU A 24 11.22 -0.39 -16.29
C LEU A 24 11.64 1.07 -16.55
N ALA A 25 10.89 2.02 -15.98
CA ALA A 25 11.19 3.46 -16.01
C ALA A 25 11.64 3.94 -14.62
N PRO A 26 12.91 3.71 -14.22
CA PRO A 26 13.38 3.93 -12.85
C PRO A 26 13.32 5.41 -12.43
N ASP A 27 13.56 6.36 -13.34
CA ASP A 27 13.48 7.78 -13.05
C ASP A 27 12.06 8.24 -12.73
N ALA A 28 11.05 7.67 -13.42
CA ALA A 28 9.66 7.94 -13.09
C ALA A 28 9.27 7.34 -11.73
N LEU A 29 9.76 6.14 -11.41
CA LEU A 29 9.55 5.53 -10.09
C LEU A 29 10.21 6.38 -8.99
N ALA A 30 11.43 6.89 -9.21
CA ALA A 30 12.13 7.75 -8.25
C ALA A 30 11.34 9.04 -7.98
N ARG A 31 10.80 9.69 -9.02
CA ARG A 31 9.96 10.89 -8.87
C ARG A 31 8.68 10.59 -8.08
N LEU A 32 7.98 9.49 -8.38
CA LEU A 32 6.79 9.09 -7.62
C LEU A 32 7.11 8.82 -6.15
N ALA A 33 8.24 8.17 -5.87
CA ALA A 33 8.69 7.89 -4.52
C ALA A 33 9.00 9.18 -3.74
N ASP A 34 9.75 10.08 -4.34
CA ASP A 34 10.08 11.39 -3.76
C ASP A 34 8.83 12.23 -3.49
N GLU A 35 7.94 12.34 -4.47
CA GLU A 35 6.69 13.09 -4.35
C GLU A 35 5.79 12.54 -3.22
N ALA A 36 5.66 11.22 -3.11
CA ALA A 36 4.86 10.61 -2.06
C ALA A 36 5.40 10.93 -0.65
N LEU A 37 6.72 10.98 -0.48
CA LEU A 37 7.36 11.21 0.81
C LEU A 37 7.49 12.71 1.15
N SER A 38 7.78 13.57 0.17
CA SER A 38 8.02 15.00 0.39
C SER A 38 6.71 15.79 0.49
N VAL A 39 5.96 15.85 -0.60
CA VAL A 39 4.74 16.68 -0.71
C VAL A 39 3.51 15.90 -0.23
N GLY A 40 3.48 14.60 -0.49
CA GLY A 40 2.34 13.73 -0.19
C GLY A 40 2.15 13.43 1.29
N GLY A 41 3.17 13.59 2.12
CA GLY A 41 3.10 13.32 3.56
C GLY A 41 2.92 11.84 3.89
N ALA A 42 3.31 10.93 3.00
CA ALA A 42 3.34 9.50 3.30
C ALA A 42 4.35 9.21 4.42
N ARG A 43 3.98 8.32 5.33
CA ARG A 43 4.88 7.82 6.38
C ARG A 43 6.00 6.96 5.81
N GLY A 44 5.70 6.21 4.75
CA GLY A 44 6.65 5.30 4.11
C GLY A 44 6.13 4.76 2.78
N LEU A 45 6.92 3.92 2.15
CA LEU A 45 6.61 3.30 0.87
C LEU A 45 6.47 1.78 1.00
N VAL A 46 5.70 1.19 0.07
CA VAL A 46 5.70 -0.26 -0.14
C VAL A 46 6.16 -0.55 -1.57
N ALA A 47 7.30 -1.21 -1.71
CA ALA A 47 7.80 -1.73 -2.98
C ALA A 47 7.31 -3.17 -3.20
N LEU A 48 7.21 -3.61 -4.45
CA LEU A 48 6.90 -4.99 -4.83
C LEU A 48 5.59 -5.54 -4.24
N GLY A 49 4.64 -4.67 -3.86
CA GLY A 49 3.27 -5.08 -3.57
C GLY A 49 2.51 -5.49 -4.85
N THR A 50 1.24 -5.85 -4.69
CA THR A 50 0.36 -6.17 -5.85
C THR A 50 0.28 -5.01 -6.85
N THR A 51 0.19 -3.79 -6.36
CA THR A 51 0.12 -2.54 -7.14
C THR A 51 1.38 -2.32 -8.01
N ALA A 52 2.52 -2.89 -7.61
CA ALA A 52 3.78 -2.83 -8.35
C ALA A 52 3.90 -3.85 -9.48
N GLU A 53 2.87 -4.64 -9.78
CA GLU A 53 2.93 -5.73 -10.77
C GLU A 53 4.08 -6.72 -10.50
N ALA A 54 4.43 -6.96 -9.22
CA ALA A 54 5.61 -7.72 -8.82
C ALA A 54 5.68 -9.14 -9.40
N ALA A 55 4.52 -9.75 -9.72
CA ALA A 55 4.45 -11.11 -10.29
C ALA A 55 5.04 -11.20 -11.71
N VAL A 56 5.11 -10.08 -12.43
CA VAL A 56 5.59 -10.02 -13.83
C VAL A 56 6.93 -9.29 -13.98
N LEU A 57 7.59 -8.99 -12.87
CA LEU A 57 8.94 -8.43 -12.85
C LEU A 57 9.99 -9.54 -12.77
N THR A 58 11.06 -9.40 -13.53
CA THR A 58 12.24 -10.25 -13.39
C THR A 58 12.93 -10.01 -12.04
N ALA A 59 13.81 -10.92 -11.63
CA ALA A 59 14.58 -10.75 -10.38
C ALA A 59 15.46 -9.49 -10.41
N GLU A 60 16.02 -9.12 -11.57
CA GLU A 60 16.81 -7.92 -11.76
C GLU A 60 15.95 -6.64 -11.60
N GLU A 61 14.76 -6.62 -12.23
CA GLU A 61 13.82 -5.51 -12.12
C GLU A 61 13.31 -5.34 -10.68
N LYS A 62 13.02 -6.45 -9.98
CA LYS A 62 12.67 -6.39 -8.55
C LYS A 62 13.77 -5.73 -7.72
N ARG A 63 15.01 -6.14 -7.92
CA ARG A 63 16.15 -5.49 -7.24
C ARG A 63 16.29 -4.00 -7.62
N ALA A 64 16.05 -3.63 -8.88
CA ALA A 64 16.08 -2.24 -9.30
C ALA A 64 14.98 -1.41 -8.63
N VAL A 65 13.74 -1.91 -8.57
CA VAL A 65 12.62 -1.27 -7.88
C VAL A 65 12.94 -1.06 -6.40
N VAL A 66 13.45 -2.09 -5.71
CA VAL A 66 13.81 -1.98 -4.29
C VAL A 66 14.91 -0.92 -4.08
N ARG A 67 15.97 -0.92 -4.91
CA ARG A 67 17.04 0.08 -4.82
C ARG A 67 16.53 1.52 -4.98
N VAL A 68 15.64 1.77 -5.95
CA VAL A 68 15.06 3.10 -6.17
C VAL A 68 14.23 3.54 -4.97
N CYS A 69 13.33 2.68 -4.49
CA CYS A 69 12.48 2.98 -3.33
C CYS A 69 13.31 3.17 -2.05
N ALA A 70 14.34 2.34 -1.84
CA ALA A 70 15.25 2.43 -0.70
C ALA A 70 16.04 3.76 -0.70
N ALA A 71 16.52 4.19 -1.87
CA ALA A 71 17.22 5.47 -2.00
C ALA A 71 16.30 6.66 -1.61
N ALA A 72 15.05 6.67 -2.08
CA ALA A 72 14.07 7.68 -1.70
C ALA A 72 13.76 7.63 -0.21
N CYS A 73 13.49 6.43 0.34
CA CYS A 73 13.21 6.28 1.78
C CYS A 73 14.37 6.77 2.65
N ARG A 74 15.62 6.46 2.30
CA ARG A 74 16.80 6.98 3.03
C ARG A 74 16.90 8.50 2.99
N ALA A 75 16.66 9.11 1.82
CA ALA A 75 16.72 10.56 1.66
C ALA A 75 15.71 11.30 2.55
N HIS A 76 14.55 10.68 2.79
CA HIS A 76 13.47 11.25 3.61
C HIS A 76 13.39 10.68 5.05
N GLY A 77 14.29 9.79 5.45
CA GLY A 77 14.21 9.12 6.76
C GLY A 77 12.94 8.29 6.96
N ALA A 78 12.37 7.77 5.87
CA ALA A 78 11.11 7.04 5.85
C ALA A 78 11.33 5.52 5.80
N PRO A 79 10.46 4.69 6.41
CA PRO A 79 10.56 3.23 6.32
C PRO A 79 10.14 2.72 4.94
N LEU A 80 10.86 1.71 4.46
CA LEU A 80 10.50 0.93 3.28
C LEU A 80 9.95 -0.43 3.70
N ILE A 81 8.76 -0.78 3.22
CA ILE A 81 8.20 -2.12 3.28
C ILE A 81 8.37 -2.78 1.90
N VAL A 82 8.74 -4.06 1.86
CA VAL A 82 8.90 -4.79 0.59
C VAL A 82 7.98 -6.00 0.54
N GLY A 83 7.22 -6.13 -0.55
CA GLY A 83 6.39 -7.31 -0.79
C GLY A 83 7.22 -8.56 -1.07
N VAL A 84 6.96 -9.62 -0.31
CA VAL A 84 7.54 -10.95 -0.48
C VAL A 84 6.41 -11.96 -0.61
N GLY A 85 6.08 -12.34 -1.84
CA GLY A 85 4.98 -13.28 -2.12
C GLY A 85 5.49 -14.49 -2.90
N THR A 86 5.42 -15.67 -2.27
CA THR A 86 5.67 -16.97 -2.90
C THR A 86 4.92 -18.05 -2.12
N ASN A 87 4.58 -19.15 -2.79
CA ASN A 87 3.97 -20.32 -2.15
C ASN A 87 5.02 -21.26 -1.51
N ASP A 88 6.30 -21.03 -1.76
CA ASP A 88 7.41 -21.79 -1.21
C ASP A 88 8.00 -21.08 0.00
N THR A 89 7.83 -21.68 1.18
CA THR A 89 8.34 -21.15 2.45
C THR A 89 9.87 -20.97 2.44
N ALA A 90 10.62 -21.91 1.86
CA ALA A 90 12.07 -21.83 1.80
C ALA A 90 12.54 -20.69 0.89
N ALA A 91 11.88 -20.51 -0.26
CA ALA A 91 12.15 -19.37 -1.14
C ALA A 91 11.79 -18.03 -0.50
N ALA A 92 10.69 -17.97 0.28
CA ALA A 92 10.33 -16.79 1.05
C ALA A 92 11.41 -16.43 2.08
N ILE A 93 11.89 -17.41 2.85
CA ILE A 93 12.97 -17.20 3.83
C ILE A 93 14.24 -16.69 3.14
N THR A 94 14.61 -17.26 1.99
CA THR A 94 15.77 -16.80 1.23
C THR A 94 15.62 -15.34 0.82
N SER A 95 14.47 -14.97 0.26
CA SER A 95 14.18 -13.60 -0.16
C SER A 95 14.19 -12.62 1.03
N LEU A 96 13.64 -13.02 2.18
CA LEU A 96 13.67 -12.21 3.40
C LEU A 96 15.09 -11.95 3.88
N ARG A 97 15.96 -12.98 3.89
CA ARG A 97 17.37 -12.84 4.27
C ARG A 97 18.15 -11.92 3.33
N GLU A 98 17.93 -12.02 2.03
CA GLU A 98 18.54 -11.13 1.04
C GLU A 98 18.13 -9.66 1.28
N LEU A 99 16.85 -9.42 1.56
CA LEU A 99 16.36 -8.09 1.89
C LEU A 99 16.91 -7.57 3.23
N ALA A 100 17.02 -8.43 4.24
CA ALA A 100 17.59 -8.07 5.54
C ALA A 100 19.05 -7.63 5.45
N GLN A 101 19.83 -8.28 4.58
CA GLN A 101 21.26 -7.94 4.37
C GLN A 101 21.45 -6.54 3.76
N SER A 102 20.46 -5.98 3.07
CA SER A 102 20.56 -4.64 2.51
C SER A 102 20.56 -3.53 3.56
N GLY A 103 19.98 -3.78 4.73
CA GLY A 103 19.82 -2.79 5.81
C GLY A 103 18.80 -1.67 5.53
N ASP A 104 18.18 -1.68 4.36
CA ASP A 104 17.30 -0.61 3.89
C ASP A 104 15.80 -0.90 4.06
N VAL A 105 15.45 -2.13 4.46
CA VAL A 105 14.07 -2.61 4.53
C VAL A 105 13.63 -2.68 5.97
N ALA A 106 12.57 -1.95 6.30
CA ALA A 106 12.03 -1.90 7.66
C ALA A 106 11.13 -3.10 7.99
N ALA A 107 10.40 -3.62 7.00
CA ALA A 107 9.54 -4.79 7.14
C ALA A 107 9.24 -5.45 5.79
N ALA A 108 8.82 -6.71 5.81
CA ALA A 108 8.33 -7.41 4.64
C ALA A 108 6.80 -7.56 4.69
N LEU A 109 6.11 -7.26 3.59
CA LEU A 109 4.68 -7.50 3.41
C LEU A 109 4.47 -8.87 2.77
N VAL A 110 3.91 -9.82 3.53
CA VAL A 110 3.79 -11.23 3.12
C VAL A 110 2.32 -11.64 3.11
N PRO A 111 1.75 -12.03 1.95
CA PRO A 111 0.40 -12.57 1.89
C PRO A 111 0.37 -13.99 2.47
N ALA A 112 -0.78 -14.42 2.99
CA ALA A 112 -1.04 -15.83 3.16
C ALA A 112 -0.80 -16.54 1.82
N PRO A 113 -0.17 -17.76 1.79
CA PRO A 113 0.19 -18.42 0.54
C PRO A 113 -1.03 -18.55 -0.38
N PRO A 114 -1.05 -17.87 -1.55
CA PRO A 114 -2.17 -17.91 -2.48
C PRO A 114 -2.20 -19.25 -3.22
N TYR A 115 -3.25 -19.53 -3.97
CA TYR A 115 -3.40 -20.70 -4.83
C TYR A 115 -3.43 -22.04 -4.09
N THR A 116 -2.40 -22.39 -3.30
CA THR A 116 -2.31 -23.66 -2.53
C THR A 116 -3.31 -23.72 -1.39
N ARG A 117 -3.75 -22.58 -0.86
CA ARG A 117 -4.74 -22.46 0.21
C ARG A 117 -4.47 -23.41 1.38
N PRO A 118 -3.33 -23.24 2.10
CA PRO A 118 -2.87 -24.22 3.09
C PRO A 118 -3.75 -24.33 4.34
N GLY A 119 -4.83 -23.54 4.41
CA GLY A 119 -5.63 -23.38 5.61
C GLY A 119 -4.93 -22.57 6.70
N GLU A 120 -5.62 -22.34 7.81
CA GLU A 120 -5.09 -21.48 8.88
C GLU A 120 -3.88 -22.10 9.57
N ALA A 121 -3.90 -23.40 9.85
CA ALA A 121 -2.78 -24.11 10.48
C ALA A 121 -1.52 -24.07 9.59
N GLY A 122 -1.67 -24.29 8.28
CA GLY A 122 -0.56 -24.19 7.34
C GLY A 122 -0.04 -22.75 7.19
N THR A 123 -0.93 -21.77 7.21
CA THR A 123 -0.56 -20.35 7.20
C THR A 123 0.21 -19.99 8.46
N LEU A 124 -0.25 -20.41 9.65
CA LEU A 124 0.47 -20.16 10.90
C LEU A 124 1.85 -20.81 10.89
N ALA A 125 1.98 -22.06 10.45
CA ALA A 125 3.27 -22.75 10.33
C ALA A 125 4.22 -22.02 9.35
N HIS A 126 3.69 -21.55 8.21
CA HIS A 126 4.45 -20.75 7.24
C HIS A 126 5.02 -19.50 7.90
N PHE A 127 4.19 -18.67 8.54
CA PHE A 127 4.63 -17.43 9.18
C PHE A 127 5.56 -17.69 10.38
N THR A 128 5.37 -18.78 11.13
CA THR A 128 6.30 -19.20 12.20
C THR A 128 7.69 -19.43 11.63
N ALA A 129 7.81 -20.19 10.53
CA ALA A 129 9.10 -20.42 9.87
C ALA A 129 9.73 -19.14 9.32
N LEU A 130 8.91 -18.22 8.75
CA LEU A 130 9.40 -16.92 8.30
C LEU A 130 9.90 -16.06 9.47
N ALA A 131 9.17 -16.04 10.57
CA ALA A 131 9.51 -15.28 11.78
C ALA A 131 10.83 -15.77 12.42
N GLU A 132 11.04 -17.08 12.43
CA GLU A 132 12.25 -17.70 13.00
C GLU A 132 13.48 -17.53 12.10
N HIS A 133 13.30 -17.51 10.78
CA HIS A 133 14.42 -17.67 9.84
C HIS A 133 14.59 -16.53 8.84
N GLY A 134 13.63 -15.61 8.73
CA GLY A 134 13.63 -14.57 7.70
C GLY A 134 14.52 -13.35 8.01
N GLY A 135 14.66 -12.99 9.29
CA GLY A 135 15.54 -11.89 9.72
C GLY A 135 14.95 -10.48 9.53
N LEU A 136 13.68 -10.34 9.14
CA LEU A 136 12.96 -9.07 8.99
C LEU A 136 11.65 -9.08 9.78
N PRO A 137 11.18 -7.91 10.26
CA PRO A 137 9.80 -7.75 10.69
C PRO A 137 8.81 -8.09 9.58
N LEU A 138 7.70 -8.75 9.93
CA LEU A 138 6.70 -9.23 8.99
C LEU A 138 5.38 -8.48 9.17
N VAL A 139 4.80 -8.02 8.06
CA VAL A 139 3.42 -7.54 7.96
C VAL A 139 2.62 -8.59 7.22
N VAL A 140 1.67 -9.21 7.91
CA VAL A 140 0.75 -10.18 7.28
C VAL A 140 -0.11 -9.44 6.26
N TYR A 141 -0.29 -10.00 5.07
CA TYR A 141 -1.23 -9.44 4.10
C TYR A 141 -2.46 -10.36 4.00
N ASP A 142 -3.51 -9.98 4.73
CA ASP A 142 -4.79 -10.67 4.67
C ASP A 142 -5.63 -10.09 3.52
N ILE A 143 -5.72 -10.87 2.44
CA ILE A 143 -6.44 -10.49 1.22
C ILE A 143 -7.15 -11.71 0.61
N PRO A 144 -8.28 -12.12 1.16
CA PRO A 144 -9.02 -13.32 0.75
C PRO A 144 -9.38 -13.34 -0.74
N TYR A 145 -9.67 -12.18 -1.32
CA TYR A 145 -9.93 -12.01 -2.75
C TYR A 145 -8.81 -12.58 -3.65
N ARG A 146 -7.54 -12.50 -3.19
CA ARG A 146 -6.37 -12.98 -3.95
C ARG A 146 -5.83 -14.31 -3.45
N THR A 147 -5.87 -14.54 -2.15
CA THR A 147 -5.33 -15.77 -1.54
C THR A 147 -6.30 -16.93 -1.64
N GLY A 148 -7.59 -16.65 -1.81
CA GLY A 148 -8.66 -17.66 -1.84
C GLY A 148 -8.96 -18.25 -0.47
N GLN A 149 -8.45 -17.66 0.62
CA GLN A 149 -8.75 -18.07 1.99
C GLN A 149 -8.85 -16.84 2.91
N THR A 150 -9.75 -16.89 3.88
CA THR A 150 -9.90 -15.89 4.94
C THR A 150 -9.13 -16.36 6.16
N LEU A 151 -8.50 -15.45 6.90
CA LEU A 151 -7.92 -15.73 8.20
C LEU A 151 -8.92 -15.33 9.29
N SER A 152 -9.16 -16.22 10.25
CA SER A 152 -9.97 -15.88 11.43
C SER A 152 -9.24 -14.89 12.33
N THR A 153 -10.00 -14.19 13.18
CA THR A 153 -9.44 -13.31 14.23
C THR A 153 -8.50 -14.09 15.16
N GLY A 154 -8.84 -15.32 15.49
CA GLY A 154 -7.97 -16.21 16.28
C GLY A 154 -6.62 -16.52 15.60
N THR A 155 -6.63 -16.72 14.27
CA THR A 155 -5.39 -16.91 13.51
C THR A 155 -4.58 -15.62 13.42
N LEU A 156 -5.23 -14.47 13.21
CA LEU A 156 -4.54 -13.16 13.19
C LEU A 156 -3.95 -12.82 14.55
N ASP A 157 -4.65 -13.15 15.64
CA ASP A 157 -4.13 -13.02 17.01
C ASP A 157 -2.91 -13.91 17.24
N ALA A 158 -2.99 -15.20 16.88
CA ALA A 158 -1.87 -16.14 16.97
C ALA A 158 -0.64 -15.66 16.17
N LEU A 159 -0.85 -15.15 14.96
CA LEU A 159 0.19 -14.52 14.15
C LEU A 159 0.77 -13.28 14.84
N GLY A 160 -0.09 -12.45 15.43
CA GLY A 160 0.32 -11.26 16.18
C GLY A 160 1.20 -11.54 17.39
N HIS A 161 1.13 -12.74 17.96
CA HIS A 161 2.00 -13.18 19.07
C HIS A 161 3.38 -13.67 18.62
N LEU A 162 3.61 -13.90 17.31
CA LEU A 162 4.94 -14.21 16.81
C LEU A 162 5.86 -12.97 16.92
N PRO A 163 7.08 -13.10 17.50
CA PRO A 163 7.93 -11.94 17.80
C PRO A 163 8.27 -11.05 16.60
N ALA A 164 8.43 -11.64 15.41
CA ALA A 164 8.76 -10.90 14.20
C ALA A 164 7.53 -10.35 13.46
N VAL A 165 6.30 -10.76 13.81
CA VAL A 165 5.09 -10.25 13.17
C VAL A 165 4.65 -8.96 13.86
N VAL A 166 4.71 -7.85 13.13
CA VAL A 166 4.51 -6.49 13.66
C VAL A 166 3.18 -5.86 13.26
N GLY A 167 2.39 -6.53 12.42
CA GLY A 167 1.07 -6.04 12.03
C GLY A 167 0.45 -6.80 10.86
N VAL A 168 -0.71 -6.32 10.47
CA VAL A 168 -1.46 -6.83 9.32
C VAL A 168 -1.83 -5.69 8.37
N LYS A 169 -1.73 -5.93 7.08
CA LYS A 169 -2.49 -5.22 6.06
C LYS A 169 -3.81 -5.95 5.89
N TYR A 170 -4.89 -5.36 6.42
CA TYR A 170 -6.23 -5.93 6.43
C TYR A 170 -6.98 -5.47 5.18
N ALA A 171 -7.24 -6.39 4.25
CA ALA A 171 -7.84 -6.13 2.94
C ALA A 171 -8.89 -7.21 2.59
N THR A 172 -9.88 -7.35 3.45
CA THR A 172 -10.92 -8.38 3.33
C THR A 172 -12.15 -7.94 2.52
N GLY A 173 -12.19 -6.68 2.12
CA GLY A 173 -13.29 -6.09 1.32
C GLY A 173 -14.50 -5.65 2.14
N ALA A 174 -14.50 -5.86 3.46
CA ALA A 174 -15.62 -5.53 4.33
C ALA A 174 -15.14 -5.02 5.71
N ILE A 175 -16.04 -4.31 6.39
CA ILE A 175 -15.91 -4.02 7.83
C ILE A 175 -17.05 -4.78 8.50
N ASP A 176 -16.72 -5.94 8.99
CA ASP A 176 -17.65 -6.90 9.64
C ASP A 176 -17.30 -7.08 11.12
N ALA A 177 -17.94 -8.05 11.76
CA ALA A 177 -17.69 -8.36 13.17
C ALA A 177 -16.25 -8.78 13.42
N ALA A 178 -15.59 -9.48 12.47
CA ALA A 178 -14.21 -9.89 12.59
C ALA A 178 -13.24 -8.67 12.56
N ALA A 179 -13.51 -7.70 11.69
CA ALA A 179 -12.77 -6.43 11.67
C ALA A 179 -12.88 -5.69 13.01
N MET A 180 -14.11 -5.63 13.59
CA MET A 180 -14.34 -4.96 14.87
C MET A 180 -13.66 -5.69 16.03
N GLU A 181 -13.66 -7.01 16.04
CA GLU A 181 -12.96 -7.83 17.03
C GLU A 181 -11.44 -7.60 16.95
N LEU A 182 -10.86 -7.67 15.75
CA LEU A 182 -9.43 -7.41 15.52
C LEU A 182 -9.01 -6.03 15.98
N LEU A 183 -9.79 -4.99 15.66
CA LEU A 183 -9.48 -3.60 16.02
C LEU A 183 -9.73 -3.32 17.52
N GLY A 184 -10.69 -4.02 18.12
CA GLY A 184 -11.03 -3.83 19.54
C GLY A 184 -9.99 -4.41 20.52
N SER A 185 -9.23 -5.41 20.10
CA SER A 185 -8.25 -6.10 20.95
C SER A 185 -7.09 -6.69 20.13
N PRO A 186 -6.29 -5.87 19.44
CA PRO A 186 -5.13 -6.37 18.72
C PRO A 186 -4.07 -6.91 19.67
N ALA A 187 -3.29 -7.90 19.25
CA ALA A 187 -2.15 -8.38 20.02
C ALA A 187 -1.18 -7.23 20.34
N PRO A 188 -0.49 -7.22 21.50
CA PRO A 188 0.42 -6.15 21.89
C PRO A 188 1.48 -5.84 20.82
N GLY A 189 1.57 -4.58 20.36
CA GLY A 189 2.50 -4.14 19.32
C GLY A 189 2.19 -4.71 17.92
N PHE A 190 0.95 -5.12 17.67
CA PHE A 190 0.46 -5.58 16.36
C PHE A 190 -0.38 -4.48 15.73
N ALA A 191 0.16 -3.84 14.68
CA ALA A 191 -0.51 -2.76 13.99
C ALA A 191 -1.56 -3.30 12.99
N VAL A 192 -2.72 -2.64 12.91
CA VAL A 192 -3.74 -2.94 11.91
C VAL A 192 -3.76 -1.82 10.86
N LEU A 193 -3.29 -2.12 9.65
CA LEU A 193 -3.28 -1.18 8.53
C LEU A 193 -4.38 -1.57 7.54
N GLY A 194 -5.27 -0.63 7.22
CA GLY A 194 -6.28 -0.86 6.19
C GLY A 194 -5.65 -1.05 4.80
N GLY A 195 -6.16 -2.02 4.05
CA GLY A 195 -5.70 -2.34 2.70
C GLY A 195 -6.76 -2.16 1.62
N ASP A 196 -8.01 -1.85 2.01
CA ASP A 196 -9.12 -1.58 1.11
C ASP A 196 -9.42 -0.09 1.09
N ASP A 197 -9.02 0.58 0.03
CA ASP A 197 -9.01 2.03 -0.11
C ASP A 197 -10.41 2.66 0.04
N ALA A 198 -11.46 1.99 -0.48
CA ALA A 198 -12.82 2.52 -0.45
C ALA A 198 -13.45 2.54 0.94
N VAL A 199 -12.99 1.68 1.85
CA VAL A 199 -13.52 1.55 3.22
C VAL A 199 -12.51 1.97 4.28
N ILE A 200 -11.41 2.61 3.89
CA ILE A 200 -10.36 3.03 4.84
C ILE A 200 -10.89 4.00 5.90
N SER A 201 -11.76 4.95 5.54
CA SER A 201 -12.23 5.96 6.48
C SER A 201 -12.99 5.36 7.67
N PRO A 202 -14.01 4.49 7.50
CA PRO A 202 -14.63 3.84 8.64
C PRO A 202 -13.70 2.85 9.38
N LEU A 203 -12.72 2.23 8.71
CA LEU A 203 -11.73 1.39 9.39
C LEU A 203 -10.84 2.21 10.34
N LEU A 204 -10.41 3.41 9.91
CA LEU A 204 -9.69 4.36 10.76
C LEU A 204 -10.55 4.85 11.93
N ALA A 205 -11.85 5.11 11.69
CA ALA A 205 -12.79 5.49 12.75
C ALA A 205 -12.95 4.38 13.79
N ALA A 206 -12.79 3.11 13.40
CA ALA A 206 -12.83 1.96 14.29
C ALA A 206 -11.50 1.67 15.00
N GLY A 207 -10.42 2.41 14.72
CA GLY A 207 -9.16 2.32 15.45
C GLY A 207 -7.96 1.76 14.66
N ALA A 208 -8.05 1.63 13.33
CA ALA A 208 -6.89 1.23 12.53
C ALA A 208 -5.74 2.24 12.64
N ASP A 209 -4.50 1.74 12.69
CA ASP A 209 -3.28 2.54 12.87
C ASP A 209 -2.91 3.38 11.64
N GLY A 210 -3.44 3.02 10.48
CA GLY A 210 -3.15 3.68 9.21
C GLY A 210 -3.62 2.86 8.02
N GLY A 211 -2.91 2.99 6.89
CA GLY A 211 -3.27 2.23 5.69
C GLY A 211 -2.12 2.05 4.71
N ILE A 212 -2.20 0.96 3.93
CA ILE A 212 -1.38 0.69 2.75
C ILE A 212 -2.32 0.80 1.54
N LEU A 213 -2.40 1.97 0.91
CA LEU A 213 -3.49 2.36 0.02
C LEU A 213 -2.99 2.66 -1.40
N ALA A 214 -3.48 1.90 -2.38
CA ALA A 214 -3.04 2.03 -3.77
C ALA A 214 -3.52 3.34 -4.43
N SER A 215 -4.72 3.80 -4.09
CA SER A 215 -5.27 5.08 -4.57
C SER A 215 -4.43 6.28 -4.12
N ALA A 216 -3.61 6.12 -3.08
CA ALA A 216 -2.70 7.15 -2.62
C ALA A 216 -1.57 7.46 -3.63
N ASN A 217 -1.30 6.61 -4.63
CA ASN A 217 -0.45 6.99 -5.77
C ASN A 217 -0.98 8.22 -6.50
N VAL A 218 -2.30 8.44 -6.51
CA VAL A 218 -2.97 9.53 -7.23
C VAL A 218 -3.18 10.75 -6.34
N ARG A 219 -3.61 10.56 -5.08
CA ARG A 219 -3.93 11.64 -4.12
C ARG A 219 -3.28 11.39 -2.76
N THR A 220 -1.96 11.30 -2.71
CA THR A 220 -1.20 10.96 -1.50
C THR A 220 -1.54 11.87 -0.32
N ALA A 221 -1.51 13.19 -0.52
CA ALA A 221 -1.74 14.19 0.53
C ALA A 221 -3.13 14.07 1.19
N ASP A 222 -4.15 13.76 0.39
CA ASP A 222 -5.51 13.62 0.91
C ASP A 222 -5.69 12.36 1.77
N TYR A 223 -5.04 11.25 1.38
CA TYR A 223 -5.05 10.04 2.22
C TYR A 223 -4.24 10.24 3.51
N ALA A 224 -3.12 10.95 3.46
CA ALA A 224 -2.36 11.32 4.65
C ALA A 224 -3.19 12.23 5.58
N GLU A 225 -3.89 13.23 5.02
CA GLU A 225 -4.78 14.11 5.79
C GLU A 225 -5.98 13.35 6.36
N LEU A 226 -6.59 12.42 5.63
CA LEU A 226 -7.68 11.59 6.14
C LEU A 226 -7.26 10.84 7.40
N ILE A 227 -6.09 10.19 7.38
CA ILE A 227 -5.54 9.47 8.53
C ILE A 227 -5.26 10.45 9.69
N SER A 228 -4.68 11.60 9.39
CA SER A 228 -4.41 12.65 10.38
C SER A 228 -5.70 13.19 11.02
N LEU A 229 -6.76 13.39 10.24
CA LEU A 229 -8.06 13.85 10.75
C LEU A 229 -8.68 12.86 11.74
N TRP A 230 -8.67 11.56 11.43
CA TRP A 230 -9.17 10.54 12.36
C TRP A 230 -8.31 10.46 13.63
N ARG A 231 -6.99 10.54 13.53
CA ARG A 231 -6.09 10.54 14.67
C ARG A 231 -6.24 11.75 15.60
N ARG A 232 -6.78 12.88 15.09
CA ARG A 232 -7.06 14.10 15.86
C ARG A 232 -8.52 14.19 16.31
N ASP A 233 -9.29 13.12 16.19
CA ASP A 233 -10.74 13.08 16.49
C ASP A 233 -11.58 14.11 15.71
N ALA A 234 -11.08 14.56 14.55
CA ALA A 234 -11.78 15.50 13.67
C ALA A 234 -12.81 14.81 12.78
N ALA A 235 -13.79 14.11 13.38
CA ALA A 235 -14.72 13.21 12.71
C ALA A 235 -15.53 13.87 11.59
N GLY A 236 -15.95 15.12 11.73
CA GLY A 236 -16.73 15.84 10.71
C GLY A 236 -15.95 16.00 9.39
N PRO A 237 -14.78 16.65 9.39
CA PRO A 237 -13.91 16.72 8.22
C PRO A 237 -13.48 15.35 7.69
N ALA A 238 -13.12 14.41 8.56
CA ALA A 238 -12.70 13.06 8.18
C ALA A 238 -13.77 12.30 7.38
N ARG A 239 -15.05 12.38 7.81
CA ARG A 239 -16.17 11.75 7.10
C ARG A 239 -16.38 12.36 5.72
N ARG A 240 -16.27 13.70 5.56
CA ARG A 240 -16.42 14.35 4.26
C ARG A 240 -15.31 13.94 3.29
N LEU A 241 -14.05 14.02 3.73
CA LEU A 241 -12.90 13.62 2.92
C LEU A 241 -12.93 12.12 2.62
N GLY A 242 -13.27 11.29 3.61
CA GLY A 242 -13.41 9.84 3.44
C GLY A 242 -14.45 9.45 2.40
N ALA A 243 -15.62 10.11 2.39
CA ALA A 243 -16.64 9.88 1.37
C ALA A 243 -16.19 10.28 -0.06
N GLU A 244 -15.40 11.35 -0.18
CA GLU A 244 -14.81 11.76 -1.44
C GLU A 244 -13.78 10.73 -1.94
N LEU A 245 -12.85 10.32 -1.07
CA LEU A 245 -11.81 9.36 -1.39
C LEU A 245 -12.36 7.95 -1.66
N ALA A 246 -13.47 7.57 -1.02
CA ALA A 246 -14.15 6.31 -1.33
C ALA A 246 -14.67 6.28 -2.77
N ARG A 247 -15.23 7.40 -3.28
CA ARG A 247 -15.67 7.49 -4.69
C ARG A 247 -14.48 7.43 -5.65
N LEU A 248 -13.38 8.11 -5.33
CA LEU A 248 -12.15 8.02 -6.11
C LEU A 248 -11.62 6.59 -6.14
N SER A 249 -11.53 5.93 -4.98
CA SER A 249 -11.07 4.55 -4.87
C SER A 249 -11.93 3.61 -5.71
N ALA A 250 -13.24 3.73 -5.62
CA ALA A 250 -14.15 2.90 -6.43
C ALA A 250 -13.92 3.09 -7.95
N ALA A 251 -13.62 4.32 -8.39
CA ALA A 251 -13.29 4.58 -9.79
C ALA A 251 -11.92 4.02 -10.19
N LEU A 252 -10.90 4.13 -9.32
CA LEU A 252 -9.56 3.60 -9.56
C LEU A 252 -9.50 2.06 -9.57
N PHE A 253 -10.43 1.42 -8.89
CA PHE A 253 -10.55 -0.05 -8.83
C PHE A 253 -11.68 -0.60 -9.72
N ALA A 254 -12.24 0.22 -10.63
CA ALA A 254 -13.26 -0.24 -11.58
C ALA A 254 -12.73 -1.32 -12.56
N GLU A 255 -11.42 -1.38 -12.72
CA GLU A 255 -10.70 -2.42 -13.46
C GLU A 255 -9.55 -2.95 -12.59
N PRO A 256 -8.91 -4.08 -12.95
CA PRO A 256 -7.86 -4.68 -12.12
C PRO A 256 -6.74 -3.71 -11.74
N ASN A 257 -6.46 -3.57 -10.44
CA ASN A 257 -5.35 -2.75 -9.95
C ASN A 257 -4.00 -3.32 -10.45
N PRO A 258 -3.10 -2.47 -11.05
CA PRO A 258 -3.06 -1.00 -11.00
C PRO A 258 -3.49 -0.30 -12.30
N THR A 259 -4.26 -0.89 -13.17
CA THR A 259 -4.46 -0.44 -14.56
C THR A 259 -5.02 0.98 -14.66
N VAL A 260 -6.11 1.30 -13.93
CA VAL A 260 -6.72 2.64 -13.93
C VAL A 260 -5.79 3.64 -13.23
N ILE A 261 -5.14 3.25 -12.13
CA ILE A 261 -4.18 4.11 -11.42
C ILE A 261 -3.06 4.57 -12.37
N LYS A 262 -2.45 3.63 -13.13
CA LYS A 262 -1.41 3.98 -14.11
C LYS A 262 -1.97 4.86 -15.25
N GLY A 263 -3.18 4.59 -15.71
CA GLY A 263 -3.86 5.44 -16.68
C GLY A 263 -4.04 6.89 -16.20
N VAL A 264 -4.45 7.08 -14.95
CA VAL A 264 -4.60 8.42 -14.34
C VAL A 264 -3.25 9.08 -14.14
N LEU A 265 -2.24 8.38 -13.61
CA LEU A 265 -0.88 8.92 -13.44
C LEU A 265 -0.25 9.36 -14.77
N HIS A 266 -0.49 8.60 -15.85
CA HIS A 266 -0.05 8.97 -17.18
C HIS A 266 -0.79 10.22 -17.69
N ALA A 267 -2.11 10.30 -17.54
CA ALA A 267 -2.89 11.47 -17.88
C ALA A 267 -2.46 12.74 -17.11
N GLN A 268 -1.92 12.57 -15.90
CA GLN A 268 -1.31 13.63 -15.08
C GLN A 268 0.14 13.95 -15.50
N GLY A 269 0.74 13.25 -16.46
CA GLY A 269 2.14 13.41 -16.87
C GLY A 269 3.18 12.92 -15.85
N ARG A 270 2.76 12.14 -14.83
CA ARG A 270 3.62 11.66 -13.74
C ARG A 270 4.40 10.40 -14.10
N ILE A 271 3.92 9.61 -15.04
CA ILE A 271 4.61 8.43 -15.61
C ILE A 271 4.61 8.50 -17.14
N PRO A 272 5.62 7.92 -17.82
CA PRO A 272 5.78 8.07 -19.26
C PRO A 272 4.73 7.30 -20.07
N SER A 273 4.16 6.21 -19.55
CA SER A 273 3.22 5.34 -20.25
C SER A 273 2.22 4.74 -19.27
N PRO A 274 0.94 4.53 -19.67
CA PRO A 274 -0.04 3.80 -18.87
C PRO A 274 0.14 2.27 -18.97
N ALA A 275 1.18 1.81 -19.66
CA ALA A 275 1.40 0.41 -19.97
C ALA A 275 1.48 -0.47 -18.71
N VAL A 276 0.87 -1.64 -18.82
CA VAL A 276 0.94 -2.74 -17.85
C VAL A 276 1.43 -3.99 -18.58
N ARG A 277 1.96 -4.96 -17.86
CA ARG A 277 2.40 -6.23 -18.47
C ARG A 277 1.31 -7.28 -18.41
N LEU A 278 1.25 -8.13 -19.42
CA LEU A 278 0.36 -9.29 -19.40
C LEU A 278 0.56 -10.12 -18.11
N PRO A 279 -0.52 -10.68 -17.54
CA PRO A 279 -1.86 -10.80 -18.12
C PRO A 279 -2.78 -9.58 -17.98
N LEU A 280 -2.30 -8.47 -17.38
CA LEU A 280 -3.08 -7.24 -17.32
C LEU A 280 -3.14 -6.54 -18.67
N LEU A 281 -4.27 -5.89 -18.95
CA LEU A 281 -4.46 -5.00 -20.08
C LEU A 281 -4.55 -3.54 -19.61
N ALA A 282 -4.17 -2.61 -20.47
CA ALA A 282 -4.35 -1.19 -20.16
C ALA A 282 -5.81 -0.87 -19.88
N ALA A 283 -6.07 0.02 -18.94
CA ALA A 283 -7.41 0.43 -18.59
C ALA A 283 -8.15 1.09 -19.77
N SER A 284 -9.47 0.94 -19.80
CA SER A 284 -10.30 1.63 -20.78
C SER A 284 -10.20 3.15 -20.63
N ALA A 285 -10.24 3.87 -21.75
CA ALA A 285 -10.22 5.32 -21.74
C ALA A 285 -11.38 5.93 -20.91
N ASP A 286 -12.51 5.23 -20.82
CA ASP A 286 -13.67 5.66 -20.04
C ASP A 286 -13.41 5.57 -18.53
N SER A 287 -12.85 4.47 -18.04
CA SER A 287 -12.47 4.31 -16.62
C SER A 287 -11.41 5.34 -16.24
N VAL A 288 -10.41 5.57 -17.09
CA VAL A 288 -9.37 6.58 -16.84
C VAL A 288 -9.99 7.99 -16.75
N ARG A 289 -10.87 8.38 -17.70
CA ARG A 289 -11.53 9.70 -17.67
C ARG A 289 -12.36 9.89 -16.40
N ARG A 290 -13.17 8.89 -16.02
CA ARG A 290 -13.98 8.94 -14.78
C ARG A 290 -13.13 9.09 -13.53
N ALA A 291 -12.07 8.30 -13.41
CA ALA A 291 -11.18 8.37 -12.26
C ALA A 291 -10.38 9.69 -12.24
N ALA A 292 -9.89 10.16 -13.39
CA ALA A 292 -9.17 11.43 -13.51
C ALA A 292 -10.03 12.63 -13.10
N ALA A 293 -11.32 12.64 -13.43
CA ALA A 293 -12.26 13.69 -13.00
C ALA A 293 -12.41 13.77 -11.47
N LEU A 294 -12.28 12.63 -10.76
CA LEU A 294 -12.31 12.55 -9.30
C LEU A 294 -10.93 12.77 -8.66
N ALA A 295 -9.87 12.66 -9.45
CA ALA A 295 -8.49 12.75 -9.00
C ALA A 295 -7.98 14.18 -8.85
N THR A 296 -8.77 15.20 -9.22
CA THR A 296 -8.38 16.61 -9.14
C THR A 296 -8.16 17.00 -7.70
N ASP A 297 -6.90 17.31 -7.36
CA ASP A 297 -6.44 17.58 -6.00
C ASP A 297 -7.00 18.92 -5.48
N ARG A 298 -7.58 18.92 -4.29
CA ARG A 298 -8.07 20.14 -3.61
C ARG A 298 -6.95 21.12 -3.31
N THR A 299 -5.77 20.62 -2.99
CA THR A 299 -4.57 21.45 -2.74
C THR A 299 -4.14 22.19 -3.98
N HIS A 300 -4.18 21.56 -5.15
CA HIS A 300 -3.86 22.19 -6.42
C HIS A 300 -4.90 23.26 -6.80
N GLN A 301 -6.18 22.98 -6.60
CA GLN A 301 -7.26 23.96 -6.82
C GLN A 301 -7.17 25.14 -5.85
N ALA A 302 -6.86 24.90 -4.57
CA ALA A 302 -6.66 25.95 -3.59
C ALA A 302 -5.44 26.85 -3.92
N HIS A 303 -4.35 26.24 -4.41
CA HIS A 303 -3.15 26.97 -4.81
C HIS A 303 -3.37 27.77 -6.08
N GLN A 304 -4.04 27.22 -7.08
CA GLN A 304 -4.43 27.93 -8.30
C GLN A 304 -5.45 29.05 -8.01
N ALA A 305 -6.42 28.82 -7.14
CA ALA A 305 -7.36 29.84 -6.70
C ALA A 305 -6.68 30.97 -5.92
N HIS A 306 -5.66 30.64 -5.12
CA HIS A 306 -4.85 31.63 -4.39
C HIS A 306 -3.98 32.45 -5.34
N GLN A 307 -3.30 31.82 -6.31
CA GLN A 307 -2.53 32.52 -7.35
C GLN A 307 -3.41 33.38 -8.26
N ALA A 308 -4.60 32.88 -8.64
CA ALA A 308 -5.55 33.66 -9.42
C ALA A 308 -6.08 34.91 -8.67
N ARG A 309 -6.28 34.81 -7.36
CA ARG A 309 -6.65 35.95 -6.52
C ARG A 309 -5.52 36.96 -6.34
N GLN A 310 -4.28 36.51 -6.25
CA GLN A 310 -3.11 37.41 -6.18
C GLN A 310 -2.83 38.11 -7.52
N GLY A 311 -3.03 37.41 -8.66
CA GLY A 311 -2.89 38.01 -10.00
C GLY A 311 -4.03 38.95 -10.41
N ALA A 312 -5.20 38.86 -9.76
CA ALA A 312 -6.32 39.78 -9.97
C ALA A 312 -6.27 41.04 -9.08
N ALA A 313 -5.35 41.07 -8.09
CA ALA A 313 -5.14 42.19 -7.17
C ALA A 313 -3.92 43.04 -7.50
N ALA A 314 -3.14 42.67 -8.55
CA ALA A 314 -2.03 43.40 -9.12
C ALA A 314 -2.43 44.03 -10.48
#